data_b2d069ffab005d1dfb1e4cd1c05b31cb
#
_entry.id   b2d069ffab005d1dfb1e4cd1c05b31cb
#
_cell.length_a   1.000
_cell.length_b   1.000
_cell.length_c   1.000
_cell.angle_alpha   90.00
_cell.angle_beta   90.00
_cell.angle_gamma   90.00
#
_symmetry.space_group_name_H-M   'P 1'
#
loop_
_entity.id
_entity.type
_entity.pdbx_description
1 polymer ?
#
loop_
_entity_poly.entity_id
_entity_poly.type
_entity_poly.pdbx_seq_one_letter_code
_entity_poly.pdbx_strand_id
1 'polypeptide(L)'
;MENNYFIIHGSFGSPFVNWVPYIRKEIEEKDSVVYTPDFPTGVGYQNYDNWNKLLSVYLDAGLINENTVIFAHSIAPIFICHFLVEHKVKIKRLVFSLWV
;
A
#
# COMPACT_ATOMS: atom_id res chain seq x y z
N MET A 1 12.58 16.29 -4.78
CA MET A 1 12.17 14.98 -5.33
C MET A 1 10.73 14.71 -4.96
N GLU A 2 9.95 14.30 -5.94
CA GLU A 2 8.56 13.99 -5.72
C GLU A 2 8.40 12.70 -4.94
N ASN A 3 7.42 12.68 -4.04
CA ASN A 3 7.04 11.46 -3.35
C ASN A 3 6.17 10.60 -4.26
N ASN A 4 6.27 9.30 -4.10
CA ASN A 4 5.29 8.38 -4.66
C ASN A 4 4.50 7.77 -3.51
N TYR A 5 3.22 7.60 -3.72
CA TYR A 5 2.29 7.21 -2.67
C TYR A 5 1.67 5.87 -2.99
N PHE A 6 1.51 5.05 -1.94
CA PHE A 6 0.79 3.79 -2.03
C PHE A 6 -0.33 3.81 -1.02
N ILE A 7 -1.49 3.31 -1.41
CA ILE A 7 -2.61 3.11 -0.50
C ILE A 7 -2.90 1.63 -0.49
N ILE A 8 -2.73 1.01 0.67
CA ILE A 8 -2.92 -0.43 0.84
C ILE A 8 -4.24 -0.64 1.59
N HIS A 9 -5.22 -1.23 0.89
CA HIS A 9 -6.54 -1.46 1.48
C HIS A 9 -6.50 -2.53 2.57
N GLY A 10 -7.55 -2.56 3.38
CA GLY A 10 -7.63 -3.48 4.50
C GLY A 10 -8.13 -4.86 4.12
N SER A 11 -8.36 -5.65 5.17
CA SER A 11 -8.90 -7.00 5.06
C SER A 11 -10.25 -6.98 4.35
N PHE A 12 -10.42 -7.84 3.35
CA PHE A 12 -11.63 -7.92 2.51
C PHE A 12 -11.99 -6.60 1.83
N GLY A 13 -11.05 -5.67 1.74
CA GLY A 13 -11.26 -4.39 1.07
C GLY A 13 -10.86 -4.42 -0.39
N SER A 14 -10.87 -3.24 -1.00
CA SER A 14 -10.38 -3.05 -2.36
C SER A 14 -9.97 -1.58 -2.53
N PRO A 15 -9.24 -1.25 -3.63
CA PRO A 15 -8.88 0.15 -3.87
C PRO A 15 -10.06 1.04 -4.27
N PHE A 16 -11.26 0.47 -4.36
CA PHE A 16 -12.45 1.18 -4.82
C PHE A 16 -13.44 1.49 -3.70
N VAL A 17 -13.15 1.10 -2.47
CA VAL A 17 -14.09 1.24 -1.35
C VAL A 17 -13.51 2.09 -0.23
N ASN A 18 -14.39 2.49 0.69
CA ASN A 18 -14.05 3.29 1.87
C ASN A 18 -13.42 4.63 1.46
N TRP A 19 -12.37 5.02 2.15
CA TRP A 19 -11.71 6.29 1.95
C TRP A 19 -10.66 6.26 0.83
N VAL A 20 -10.36 5.12 0.25
CA VAL A 20 -9.25 4.97 -0.71
C VAL A 20 -9.41 5.89 -1.94
N PRO A 21 -10.55 5.89 -2.65
CA PRO A 21 -10.70 6.79 -3.81
C PRO A 21 -10.61 8.27 -3.42
N TYR A 22 -11.08 8.60 -2.23
CA TYR A 22 -11.08 9.97 -1.74
C TYR A 22 -9.64 10.47 -1.51
N ILE A 23 -8.84 9.70 -0.79
CA ILE A 23 -7.44 10.07 -0.54
C ILE A 23 -6.63 10.06 -1.83
N ARG A 24 -6.90 9.12 -2.72
CA ARG A 24 -6.24 9.05 -4.02
C ARG A 24 -6.44 10.35 -4.79
N LYS A 25 -7.68 10.84 -4.83
CA LYS A 25 -8.01 12.08 -5.53
C LYS A 25 -7.25 13.27 -4.93
N GLU A 26 -7.20 13.34 -3.60
CA GLU A 26 -6.50 14.42 -2.90
C GLU A 26 -5.00 14.43 -3.25
N ILE A 27 -4.38 13.27 -3.32
CA ILE A 27 -2.98 13.15 -3.67
C ILE A 27 -2.73 13.52 -5.13
N GLU A 28 -3.58 13.03 -6.02
CA GLU A 28 -3.45 13.30 -7.46
C GLU A 28 -3.61 14.79 -7.80
N GLU A 29 -4.45 15.50 -7.07
CA GLU A 29 -4.63 16.93 -7.23
C GLU A 29 -3.37 17.74 -6.90
N LYS A 30 -2.41 17.15 -6.21
CA LYS A 30 -1.14 17.78 -5.86
C LYS A 30 -0.01 17.33 -6.79
N ASP A 31 -0.35 16.84 -7.96
CA ASP A 31 0.59 16.38 -8.97
C ASP A 31 1.52 15.26 -8.48
N SER A 32 1.05 14.47 -7.52
CA SER A 32 1.79 13.33 -7.02
C SER A 32 1.27 12.02 -7.60
N VAL A 33 2.15 11.05 -7.76
CA VAL A 33 1.77 9.72 -8.25
C VAL A 33 1.28 8.87 -7.09
N VAL A 34 0.14 8.21 -7.28
CA VAL A 34 -0.43 7.32 -6.26
C VAL A 34 -0.75 5.97 -6.89
N TYR A 35 -0.35 4.91 -6.20
CA TYR A 35 -0.63 3.53 -6.58
C TYR A 35 -1.60 2.93 -5.58
N THR A 36 -2.63 2.25 -6.06
CA THR A 36 -3.64 1.59 -5.22
C THR A 36 -3.76 0.13 -5.64
N PRO A 37 -2.79 -0.72 -5.26
CA PRO A 37 -2.83 -2.13 -5.66
C PRO A 37 -4.10 -2.82 -5.17
N ASP A 38 -4.66 -3.68 -6.01
CA ASP A 38 -5.85 -4.46 -5.68
C ASP A 38 -5.41 -5.83 -5.19
N PHE A 39 -5.25 -5.95 -3.88
CA PHE A 39 -4.77 -7.19 -3.28
C PHE A 39 -5.87 -8.26 -3.25
N PRO A 40 -5.51 -9.54 -3.40
CA PRO A 40 -6.51 -10.61 -3.32
C PRO A 40 -7.08 -10.73 -1.91
N THR A 41 -8.42 -10.77 -1.83
CA THR A 41 -9.13 -10.74 -0.55
C THR A 41 -10.11 -11.91 -0.35
N GLY A 42 -10.18 -12.85 -1.28
CA GLY A 42 -11.05 -14.01 -1.12
C GLY A 42 -10.53 -14.99 -0.08
N VAL A 43 -11.42 -15.88 0.38
CA VAL A 43 -11.04 -16.95 1.30
C VAL A 43 -9.93 -17.80 0.68
N GLY A 44 -8.83 -17.98 1.40
CA GLY A 44 -7.67 -18.70 0.90
C GLY A 44 -6.73 -17.87 0.04
N TYR A 45 -7.14 -16.67 -0.37
CA TYR A 45 -6.30 -15.79 -1.20
C TYR A 45 -5.73 -14.61 -0.44
N GLN A 46 -6.38 -14.21 0.66
CA GLN A 46 -5.91 -13.12 1.51
C GLN A 46 -4.86 -13.66 2.47
N ASN A 47 -3.63 -13.74 2.00
CA ASN A 47 -2.51 -14.19 2.83
C ASN A 47 -1.24 -13.40 2.48
N TYR A 48 -0.24 -13.53 3.34
CA TYR A 48 1.00 -12.79 3.18
C TYR A 48 1.69 -13.10 1.84
N ASP A 49 1.76 -14.39 1.47
CA ASP A 49 2.48 -14.77 0.26
C ASP A 49 1.88 -14.14 -0.99
N ASN A 50 0.56 -14.14 -1.12
CA ASN A 50 -0.11 -13.54 -2.26
C ASN A 50 0.06 -12.03 -2.28
N TRP A 51 -0.07 -11.40 -1.13
CA TRP A 51 0.11 -9.95 -1.01
C TRP A 51 1.57 -9.54 -1.25
N ASN A 52 2.51 -10.35 -0.74
CA ASN A 52 3.93 -10.12 -0.95
C ASN A 52 4.29 -10.21 -2.44
N LYS A 53 3.75 -11.18 -3.15
CA LYS A 53 4.00 -11.32 -4.59
C LYS A 53 3.53 -10.09 -5.36
N LEU A 54 2.34 -9.60 -5.05
CA LEU A 54 1.79 -8.44 -5.73
C LEU A 54 2.63 -7.20 -5.45
N LEU A 55 2.94 -6.92 -4.19
CA LEU A 55 3.68 -5.72 -3.83
C LEU A 55 5.13 -5.79 -4.31
N SER A 56 5.71 -6.99 -4.40
CA SER A 56 7.06 -7.19 -4.91
C SER A 56 7.21 -6.75 -6.37
N VAL A 57 6.14 -6.79 -7.14
CA VAL A 57 6.16 -6.28 -8.52
C VAL A 57 6.50 -4.79 -8.52
N TYR A 58 5.90 -4.03 -7.62
CA TYR A 58 6.18 -2.60 -7.49
C TYR A 58 7.59 -2.34 -6.96
N LEU A 59 8.03 -3.16 -6.02
CA LEU A 59 9.39 -3.04 -5.47
C LEU A 59 10.44 -3.30 -6.55
N ASP A 60 10.25 -4.37 -7.32
CA ASP A 60 11.20 -4.74 -8.39
C ASP A 60 11.22 -3.70 -9.51
N ALA A 61 10.13 -3.00 -9.71
CA ALA A 61 10.05 -1.92 -10.68
C ALA A 61 10.68 -0.60 -10.17
N GLY A 62 11.18 -0.58 -8.94
CA GLY A 62 11.79 0.61 -8.36
C GLY A 62 10.79 1.65 -7.84
N LEU A 63 9.52 1.27 -7.73
CA LEU A 63 8.47 2.21 -7.32
C LEU A 63 8.33 2.33 -5.80
N ILE A 64 8.92 1.41 -5.04
CA ILE A 64 8.97 1.49 -3.58
C ILE A 64 10.41 1.80 -3.20
N ASN A 65 10.64 2.99 -2.65
CA ASN A 65 11.98 3.51 -2.38
C ASN A 65 11.96 4.51 -1.23
N GLU A 66 13.04 5.22 -1.01
CA GLU A 66 13.19 6.18 0.09
C GLU A 66 12.24 7.37 0.01
N ASN A 67 11.63 7.61 -1.13
CA ASN A 67 10.66 8.70 -1.32
C ASN A 67 9.22 8.20 -1.24
N THR A 68 9.00 6.94 -0.89
CA THR A 68 7.68 6.33 -0.85
C THR A 68 6.97 6.63 0.46
N VAL A 69 5.71 7.02 0.37
CA VAL A 69 4.80 7.17 1.51
C VAL A 69 3.69 6.13 1.34
N ILE A 70 3.48 5.31 2.36
CA ILE A 70 2.47 4.24 2.32
C ILE A 70 1.39 4.53 3.35
N PHE A 71 0.14 4.57 2.88
CA PHE A 71 -1.05 4.59 3.74
C PHE A 71 -1.56 3.16 3.84
N ALA A 72 -1.60 2.62 5.05
CA ALA A 72 -2.02 1.24 5.29
C ALA A 72 -3.23 1.22 6.21
N HIS A 73 -4.28 0.51 5.80
CA HIS A 73 -5.57 0.48 6.49
C HIS A 73 -5.84 -0.88 7.12
N SER A 74 -6.45 -0.88 8.29
CA SER A 74 -6.90 -2.08 9.01
C SER A 74 -5.75 -3.04 9.31
N ILE A 75 -5.73 -4.22 8.69
CA ILE A 75 -4.66 -5.22 8.88
C ILE A 75 -3.42 -4.93 8.03
N ALA A 76 -3.53 -4.06 7.05
CA ALA A 76 -2.42 -3.77 6.14
C ALA A 76 -1.15 -3.26 6.84
N PRO A 77 -1.19 -2.51 7.95
CA PRO A 77 0.04 -2.12 8.65
C PRO A 77 0.91 -3.31 9.05
N ILE A 78 0.31 -4.40 9.50
CA ILE A 78 1.04 -5.60 9.89
C ILE A 78 1.75 -6.21 8.69
N PHE A 79 1.04 -6.31 7.57
CA PHE A 79 1.60 -6.80 6.32
C PHE A 79 2.77 -5.93 5.85
N ILE A 80 2.57 -4.61 5.85
CA ILE A 80 3.59 -3.68 5.36
C ILE A 80 4.84 -3.71 6.23
N CYS A 81 4.69 -3.74 7.55
CA CYS A 81 5.85 -3.84 8.44
C CYS A 81 6.64 -5.11 8.16
N HIS A 82 5.96 -6.24 8.01
CA HIS A 82 6.62 -7.50 7.68
C HIS A 82 7.33 -7.41 6.32
N PHE A 83 6.64 -6.86 5.32
CA PHE A 83 7.19 -6.70 3.98
C PHE A 83 8.47 -5.86 3.98
N LEU A 84 8.44 -4.70 4.63
CA LEU A 84 9.60 -3.80 4.67
C LEU A 84 10.79 -4.42 5.38
N VAL A 85 10.56 -5.17 6.45
CA VAL A 85 11.63 -5.85 7.19
C VAL A 85 12.20 -6.99 6.36
N GLU A 86 11.35 -7.82 5.76
CA GLU A 86 11.80 -8.97 4.97
C GLU A 86 12.63 -8.54 3.77
N HIS A 87 12.19 -7.52 3.06
CA HIS A 87 12.88 -7.03 1.87
C HIS A 87 13.95 -5.98 2.17
N LYS A 88 14.13 -5.61 3.43
CA LYS A 88 15.11 -4.61 3.88
C LYS A 88 14.95 -3.28 3.15
N VAL A 89 13.71 -2.83 3.03
CA VAL A 89 13.35 -1.61 2.31
C VAL A 89 13.16 -0.46 3.28
N LYS A 90 13.72 0.69 2.95
CA LYS A 90 13.47 1.94 3.66
C LYS A 90 12.52 2.79 2.83
N ILE A 91 11.49 3.32 3.48
CA ILE A 91 10.57 4.25 2.86
C ILE A 91 10.56 5.55 3.66
N LYS A 92 9.94 6.58 3.10
CA LYS A 92 9.90 7.89 3.73
C LYS A 92 8.96 7.92 4.93
N ARG A 93 7.77 7.35 4.79
CA ARG A 93 6.75 7.39 5.84
C ARG A 93 5.75 6.26 5.68
N LEU A 94 5.30 5.75 6.81
CA LEU A 94 4.21 4.78 6.86
C LEU A 94 3.10 5.37 7.74
N VAL A 95 1.92 5.53 7.17
CA VAL A 95 0.76 6.12 7.85
C VAL A 95 -0.28 5.02 8.07
N PHE A 96 -0.66 4.81 9.31
CA PHE A 96 -1.64 3.80 9.67
C PHE A 96 -3.03 4.40 9.80
N SER A 97 -4.04 3.67 9.32
CA SER A 97 -5.43 3.96 9.59
C SER A 97 -6.05 2.73 10.25
N LEU A 98 -6.54 2.90 11.46
CA LEU A 98 -7.19 1.83 12.22
C LEU A 98 -8.71 1.85 12.06
N TRP A 99 -9.23 2.78 11.29
CA TRP A 99 -10.67 2.88 11.05
C TRP A 99 -11.13 1.81 10.07
N VAL A 100 -12.25 1.23 10.40
CA VAL A 100 -12.86 0.17 9.59
C VAL A 100 -13.94 0.76 8.71
#